data_c787537d687caa2c27bef69ba4973ebc
#
_entry.id   c787537d687caa2c27bef69ba4973ebc
#
_cell.length_a   1.000
_cell.length_b   1.000
_cell.length_c   1.000
_cell.angle_alpha   90.00
_cell.angle_beta   90.00
_cell.angle_gamma   90.00
#
_symmetry.space_group_name_H-M   'P 1'
#
loop_
_entity.id
_entity.type
_entity.pdbx_description
1 polymer ?
#
loop_
_entity_poly.entity_id
_entity_poly.type
_entity_poly.pdbx_seq_one_letter_code
_entity_poly.pdbx_strand_id
1 'polypeptide(L)'
;FHFPLSQNQYTHTHTHTHTWGLVDKDRSGVISDTELQQALSNGTWTPFNPVTVRSVISMFDRENKGGVNFSEFGGVWKYVTDWQNIFRNYDRDNSGFIDKNELKQALTGFGYRLSDQFYNTLIEKFDRQRKGQVAFDDFVQCCIVLQRLTDVFRRYDTDQDGWIQVSYEQYLSMVFNIV
;
A
#
# COMPACT_ATOMS: atom_id res chain seq x y z
N PHE A 1 9.53 -10.23 8.92
CA PHE A 1 8.62 -9.73 7.89
C PHE A 1 9.41 -8.83 6.96
N HIS A 2 9.51 -9.17 5.72
CA HIS A 2 10.27 -8.41 4.74
C HIS A 2 9.33 -8.07 3.58
N PHE A 3 8.91 -6.80 3.53
CA PHE A 3 8.30 -6.31 2.32
C PHE A 3 9.40 -6.16 1.26
N PRO A 4 9.19 -6.66 0.04
CA PRO A 4 10.23 -6.70 -0.98
C PRO A 4 10.60 -5.33 -1.57
N LEU A 5 10.14 -4.25 -0.96
CA LEU A 5 10.39 -2.89 -1.42
C LEU A 5 11.60 -2.32 -0.69
N SER A 6 12.79 -2.52 -1.26
CA SER A 6 13.98 -1.83 -0.79
C SER A 6 13.95 -0.37 -1.24
N GLN A 7 14.19 0.53 -0.28
CA GLN A 7 14.32 1.98 -0.53
C GLN A 7 15.61 2.35 -1.30
N ASN A 8 16.14 1.52 -2.18
CA ASN A 8 17.42 1.80 -2.82
C ASN A 8 17.34 2.04 -4.32
N GLN A 9 17.72 3.26 -4.60
CA GLN A 9 18.49 3.82 -5.72
C GLN A 9 17.78 4.16 -7.02
N TYR A 10 17.87 5.46 -7.24
CA TYR A 10 17.60 6.24 -8.43
C TYR A 10 18.46 5.80 -9.63
N THR A 11 17.84 5.36 -10.67
CA THR A 11 18.31 5.51 -12.04
C THR A 11 17.17 5.27 -13.00
N HIS A 12 16.50 6.33 -13.45
CA HIS A 12 15.74 6.41 -14.72
C HIS A 12 15.06 7.79 -14.84
N THR A 13 15.87 8.81 -15.05
CA THR A 13 15.41 10.21 -15.13
C THR A 13 14.57 10.54 -16.37
N HIS A 14 14.72 9.82 -17.47
CA HIS A 14 14.04 10.19 -18.72
C HIS A 14 12.59 9.74 -18.85
N THR A 15 12.22 8.62 -18.25
CA THR A 15 10.84 8.09 -18.32
C THR A 15 9.88 8.89 -17.43
N HIS A 16 10.40 9.46 -16.34
CA HIS A 16 9.59 10.19 -15.36
C HIS A 16 9.15 11.56 -15.84
N THR A 17 9.95 12.24 -16.68
CA THR A 17 9.64 13.59 -17.17
C THR A 17 8.39 13.60 -18.05
N HIS A 18 8.24 12.60 -18.93
CA HIS A 18 7.07 12.50 -19.79
C HIS A 18 5.82 12.17 -18.96
N THR A 19 5.93 11.22 -18.04
CA THR A 19 4.81 10.80 -17.18
C THR A 19 4.39 11.93 -16.24
N TRP A 20 5.35 12.69 -15.70
CA TRP A 20 5.07 13.85 -14.87
C TRP A 20 4.12 14.85 -15.56
N GLY A 21 4.42 15.26 -16.79
CA GLY A 21 3.62 16.21 -17.54
C GLY A 21 2.22 15.72 -17.90
N LEU A 22 1.99 14.40 -17.85
CA LEU A 22 0.66 13.82 -18.04
C LEU A 22 -0.18 13.80 -16.75
N VAL A 23 0.49 13.80 -15.59
CA VAL A 23 -0.15 13.72 -14.27
C VAL A 23 -0.37 15.10 -13.67
N ASP A 24 0.63 15.98 -13.68
CA ASP A 24 0.53 17.40 -13.26
C ASP A 24 -0.24 18.20 -14.31
N LYS A 25 -1.58 18.07 -14.29
CA LYS A 25 -2.45 18.64 -15.32
C LYS A 25 -2.61 20.15 -15.20
N ASP A 26 -2.60 20.65 -13.97
CA ASP A 26 -2.73 22.09 -13.68
C ASP A 26 -1.39 22.82 -13.74
N ARG A 27 -0.29 22.06 -13.95
CA ARG A 27 1.08 22.59 -14.02
C ARG A 27 1.50 23.35 -12.76
N SER A 28 1.00 22.91 -11.62
CA SER A 28 1.32 23.53 -10.32
C SER A 28 2.73 23.20 -9.83
N GLY A 29 3.36 22.16 -10.39
CA GLY A 29 4.64 21.63 -9.91
C GLY A 29 4.49 20.70 -8.71
N VAL A 30 3.26 20.40 -8.30
CA VAL A 30 2.94 19.47 -7.21
C VAL A 30 1.77 18.59 -7.64
N ILE A 31 1.97 17.28 -7.69
CA ILE A 31 0.89 16.34 -7.96
C ILE A 31 0.06 16.15 -6.71
N SER A 32 -1.21 16.54 -6.79
CA SER A 32 -2.20 16.35 -5.74
C SER A 32 -2.70 14.90 -5.66
N ASP A 33 -3.40 14.56 -4.58
CA ASP A 33 -4.06 13.26 -4.43
C ASP A 33 -5.09 13.00 -5.55
N THR A 34 -5.83 14.01 -5.95
CA THR A 34 -6.82 13.93 -7.04
C THR A 34 -6.16 13.62 -8.38
N GLU A 35 -5.07 14.30 -8.71
CA GLU A 35 -4.33 14.06 -9.95
C GLU A 35 -3.69 12.68 -9.98
N LEU A 36 -3.08 12.26 -8.88
CA LEU A 36 -2.51 10.91 -8.77
C LEU A 36 -3.60 9.84 -8.86
N GLN A 37 -4.75 10.04 -8.19
CA GLN A 37 -5.88 9.10 -8.29
C GLN A 37 -6.37 8.93 -9.72
N GLN A 38 -6.49 10.03 -10.48
CA GLN A 38 -6.90 9.99 -11.88
C GLN A 38 -5.88 9.32 -12.80
N ALA A 39 -4.61 9.41 -12.46
CA ALA A 39 -3.53 8.80 -13.23
C ALA A 39 -3.36 7.31 -12.99
N LEU A 40 -3.80 6.82 -11.82
CA LEU A 40 -3.68 5.41 -11.43
C LEU A 40 -4.92 4.61 -11.83
N SER A 41 -4.71 3.36 -12.20
CA SER A 41 -5.76 2.39 -12.50
C SER A 41 -5.59 1.14 -11.63
N ASN A 42 -6.71 0.64 -11.12
CA ASN A 42 -6.78 -0.64 -10.41
C ASN A 42 -7.18 -1.82 -11.31
N GLY A 43 -7.26 -1.59 -12.62
CA GLY A 43 -7.72 -2.60 -13.58
C GLY A 43 -9.23 -2.82 -13.60
N THR A 44 -9.98 -2.02 -12.86
CA THR A 44 -11.46 -2.04 -12.82
C THR A 44 -12.02 -0.70 -13.28
N TRP A 45 -13.33 -0.62 -13.46
CA TRP A 45 -13.99 0.63 -13.84
C TRP A 45 -14.27 1.57 -12.65
N THR A 46 -13.85 1.19 -11.44
CA THR A 46 -13.99 2.02 -10.24
C THR A 46 -12.78 2.94 -10.08
N PRO A 47 -12.96 4.14 -9.49
CA PRO A 47 -11.83 5.02 -9.17
C PRO A 47 -10.83 4.32 -8.25
N PHE A 48 -9.56 4.62 -8.45
CA PHE A 48 -8.50 4.13 -7.57
C PHE A 48 -8.77 4.54 -6.11
N ASN A 49 -8.50 3.66 -5.16
CA ASN A 49 -8.81 3.88 -3.74
C ASN A 49 -8.15 5.18 -3.23
N PRO A 50 -8.93 6.20 -2.84
CA PRO A 50 -8.37 7.48 -2.41
C PRO A 50 -7.57 7.38 -1.11
N VAL A 51 -7.87 6.42 -0.25
CA VAL A 51 -7.11 6.17 0.98
C VAL A 51 -5.72 5.64 0.63
N THR A 52 -5.63 4.73 -0.35
CA THR A 52 -4.35 4.23 -0.86
C THR A 52 -3.52 5.35 -1.47
N VAL A 53 -4.13 6.20 -2.29
CA VAL A 53 -3.46 7.37 -2.89
C VAL A 53 -2.86 8.28 -1.82
N ARG A 54 -3.65 8.67 -0.84
CA ARG A 54 -3.18 9.53 0.27
C ARG A 54 -2.09 8.88 1.10
N SER A 55 -2.21 7.57 1.35
CA SER A 55 -1.16 6.81 2.06
C SER A 55 0.16 6.81 1.30
N VAL A 56 0.11 6.61 -0.01
CA VAL A 56 1.31 6.65 -0.85
C VAL A 56 1.91 8.06 -0.90
N ILE A 57 1.10 9.09 -1.14
CA ILE A 57 1.58 10.48 -1.14
C ILE A 57 2.26 10.81 0.19
N SER A 58 1.65 10.46 1.32
CA SER A 58 2.21 10.78 2.64
C SER A 58 3.58 10.14 2.90
N MET A 59 3.89 9.03 2.25
CA MET A 59 5.20 8.37 2.36
C MET A 59 6.33 9.17 1.68
N PHE A 60 6.00 9.94 0.65
CA PHE A 60 6.97 10.64 -0.20
C PHE A 60 6.92 12.17 -0.06
N ASP A 61 5.85 12.72 0.49
CA ASP A 61 5.67 14.14 0.74
C ASP A 61 6.51 14.59 1.94
N ARG A 62 7.76 14.97 1.70
CA ARG A 62 8.73 15.33 2.76
C ARG A 62 8.41 16.64 3.46
N GLU A 63 7.76 17.55 2.75
CA GLU A 63 7.47 18.89 3.25
C GLU A 63 6.05 19.03 3.79
N ASN A 64 5.30 17.91 3.80
CA ASN A 64 3.90 17.86 4.26
C ASN A 64 3.00 18.90 3.59
N LYS A 65 3.18 19.07 2.28
CA LYS A 65 2.45 20.05 1.44
C LYS A 65 1.14 19.50 0.85
N GLY A 66 0.83 18.22 1.12
CA GLY A 66 -0.37 17.55 0.63
C GLY A 66 -0.26 17.00 -0.79
N GLY A 67 0.94 16.92 -1.35
CA GLY A 67 1.21 16.38 -2.67
C GLY A 67 2.69 16.07 -2.86
N VAL A 68 3.08 15.61 -4.02
CA VAL A 68 4.46 15.26 -4.34
C VAL A 68 5.01 16.15 -5.44
N ASN A 69 6.23 16.65 -5.26
CA ASN A 69 6.95 17.38 -6.28
C ASN A 69 7.63 16.43 -7.27
N PHE A 70 8.28 16.98 -8.30
CA PHE A 70 8.95 16.18 -9.32
C PHE A 70 9.99 15.21 -8.76
N SER A 71 10.79 15.65 -7.79
CA SER A 71 11.83 14.80 -7.20
C SER A 71 11.26 13.64 -6.36
N GLU A 72 10.11 13.85 -5.72
CA GLU A 72 9.40 12.84 -4.93
C GLU A 72 8.58 11.88 -5.81
N PHE A 73 8.10 12.36 -6.94
CA PHE A 73 7.27 11.59 -7.86
C PHE A 73 7.96 10.32 -8.39
N GLY A 74 9.27 10.39 -8.64
CA GLY A 74 10.04 9.22 -9.05
C GLY A 74 9.92 8.06 -8.06
N GLY A 75 9.95 8.37 -6.76
CA GLY A 75 9.73 7.38 -5.69
C GLY A 75 8.31 6.82 -5.68
N VAL A 76 7.30 7.67 -5.84
CA VAL A 76 5.89 7.25 -5.95
C VAL A 76 5.69 6.31 -7.13
N TRP A 77 6.20 6.68 -8.29
CA TRP A 77 6.08 5.87 -9.51
C TRP A 77 6.72 4.49 -9.36
N LYS A 78 7.93 4.47 -8.82
CA LYS A 78 8.64 3.20 -8.53
C LYS A 78 7.87 2.35 -7.55
N TYR A 79 7.36 2.93 -6.46
CA TYR A 79 6.59 2.23 -5.44
C TYR A 79 5.35 1.56 -6.03
N VAL A 80 4.57 2.30 -6.81
CA VAL A 80 3.36 1.76 -7.46
C VAL A 80 3.71 0.68 -8.46
N THR A 81 4.77 0.88 -9.27
CA THR A 81 5.21 -0.11 -10.27
C THR A 81 5.69 -1.40 -9.60
N ASP A 82 6.44 -1.31 -8.52
CA ASP A 82 6.89 -2.47 -7.76
C ASP A 82 5.69 -3.26 -7.21
N TRP A 83 4.68 -2.57 -6.67
CA TRP A 83 3.45 -3.22 -6.22
C TRP A 83 2.65 -3.85 -7.36
N GLN A 84 2.60 -3.24 -8.53
CA GLN A 84 1.97 -3.84 -9.71
C GLN A 84 2.63 -5.15 -10.11
N ASN A 85 3.96 -5.22 -10.08
CA ASN A 85 4.71 -6.42 -10.37
C ASN A 85 4.45 -7.52 -9.32
N ILE A 86 4.42 -7.16 -8.05
CA ILE A 86 4.08 -8.08 -6.96
C ILE A 86 2.66 -8.61 -7.14
N PHE A 87 1.70 -7.74 -7.38
CA PHE A 87 0.30 -8.11 -7.59
C PHE A 87 0.15 -9.10 -8.74
N ARG A 88 0.79 -8.86 -9.90
CA ARG A 88 0.75 -9.76 -11.05
C ARG A 88 1.35 -11.13 -10.76
N ASN A 89 2.39 -11.19 -9.93
CA ASN A 89 3.02 -12.45 -9.56
C ASN A 89 2.09 -13.34 -8.72
N TYR A 90 1.19 -12.75 -7.96
CA TYR A 90 0.25 -13.48 -7.12
C TYR A 90 -1.14 -13.65 -7.74
N ASP A 91 -1.55 -12.80 -8.66
CA ASP A 91 -2.74 -12.94 -9.51
C ASP A 91 -2.48 -14.00 -10.59
N ARG A 92 -2.55 -15.28 -10.19
CA ARG A 92 -2.13 -16.41 -11.04
C ARG A 92 -3.10 -16.69 -12.17
N ASP A 93 -4.38 -16.48 -11.96
CA ASP A 93 -5.41 -16.68 -12.97
C ASP A 93 -5.60 -15.46 -13.87
N ASN A 94 -4.81 -14.41 -13.62
CA ASN A 94 -4.84 -13.14 -14.36
C ASN A 94 -6.24 -12.50 -14.38
N SER A 95 -6.96 -12.66 -13.28
CA SER A 95 -8.33 -12.13 -13.12
C SER A 95 -8.37 -10.62 -12.90
N GLY A 96 -7.25 -10.00 -12.52
CA GLY A 96 -7.17 -8.62 -12.07
C GLY A 96 -7.57 -8.42 -10.61
N PHE A 97 -7.78 -9.51 -9.87
CA PHE A 97 -8.12 -9.54 -8.46
C PHE A 97 -7.27 -10.59 -7.73
N ILE A 98 -7.05 -10.37 -6.45
CA ILE A 98 -6.42 -11.34 -5.56
C ILE A 98 -7.52 -12.03 -4.74
N ASP A 99 -7.69 -13.33 -4.90
CA ASP A 99 -8.59 -14.13 -4.09
C ASP A 99 -7.97 -14.48 -2.73
N LYS A 100 -8.76 -15.16 -1.88
CA LYS A 100 -8.27 -15.54 -0.53
C LYS A 100 -7.01 -16.39 -0.57
N ASN A 101 -6.93 -17.37 -1.48
CA ASN A 101 -5.78 -18.27 -1.58
C ASN A 101 -4.53 -17.54 -2.08
N GLU A 102 -4.71 -16.68 -3.06
CA GLU A 102 -3.64 -15.82 -3.59
C GLU A 102 -3.16 -14.81 -2.53
N LEU A 103 -4.08 -14.21 -1.77
CA LEU A 103 -3.74 -13.33 -0.65
C LEU A 103 -2.95 -14.07 0.44
N LYS A 104 -3.36 -15.28 0.79
CA LYS A 104 -2.63 -16.13 1.73
C LYS A 104 -1.20 -16.39 1.25
N GLN A 105 -1.03 -16.71 -0.03
CA GLN A 105 0.29 -16.95 -0.61
C GLN A 105 1.14 -15.69 -0.61
N ALA A 106 0.57 -14.53 -0.96
CA ALA A 106 1.27 -13.26 -0.94
C ALA A 106 1.76 -12.89 0.46
N LEU A 107 0.87 -12.90 1.44
CA LEU A 107 1.22 -12.53 2.82
C LEU A 107 2.17 -13.54 3.46
N THR A 108 2.03 -14.83 3.17
CA THR A 108 2.99 -15.86 3.61
C THR A 108 4.38 -15.60 2.99
N GLY A 109 4.43 -15.23 1.71
CA GLY A 109 5.66 -14.83 1.04
C GLY A 109 6.32 -13.60 1.66
N PHE A 110 5.54 -12.69 2.25
CA PHE A 110 6.04 -11.52 2.99
C PHE A 110 6.43 -11.84 4.44
N GLY A 111 6.23 -13.08 4.89
CA GLY A 111 6.58 -13.53 6.22
C GLY A 111 5.45 -13.53 7.24
N TYR A 112 4.21 -13.25 6.84
CA TYR A 112 3.05 -13.31 7.72
C TYR A 112 2.56 -14.74 7.88
N ARG A 113 2.24 -15.13 9.12
CA ARG A 113 1.62 -16.41 9.47
C ARG A 113 0.28 -16.14 10.15
N LEU A 114 -0.77 -16.13 9.34
CA LEU A 114 -2.11 -15.78 9.78
C LEU A 114 -3.06 -16.95 9.57
N SER A 115 -4.12 -17.03 10.38
CA SER A 115 -5.13 -18.06 10.26
C SER A 115 -6.03 -17.85 9.04
N ASP A 116 -6.66 -18.91 8.54
CA ASP A 116 -7.63 -18.82 7.44
C ASP A 116 -8.82 -17.91 7.78
N GLN A 117 -9.25 -17.93 9.03
CA GLN A 117 -10.31 -17.04 9.50
C GLN A 117 -9.91 -15.57 9.41
N PHE A 118 -8.65 -15.26 9.70
CA PHE A 118 -8.14 -13.90 9.58
C PHE A 118 -8.08 -13.42 8.12
N TYR A 119 -7.75 -14.30 7.18
CA TYR A 119 -7.81 -13.98 5.75
C TYR A 119 -9.23 -13.66 5.28
N ASN A 120 -10.25 -14.35 5.80
CA ASN A 120 -11.65 -13.98 5.55
C ASN A 120 -11.94 -12.55 6.03
N THR A 121 -11.46 -12.19 7.22
CA THR A 121 -11.62 -10.85 7.78
C THR A 121 -10.92 -9.80 6.91
N LEU A 122 -9.72 -10.10 6.39
CA LEU A 122 -9.00 -9.19 5.49
C LEU A 122 -9.75 -8.96 4.18
N ILE A 123 -10.26 -10.01 3.56
CA ILE A 123 -11.05 -9.88 2.34
C ILE A 123 -12.31 -9.04 2.63
N GLU A 124 -13.05 -9.36 3.68
CA GLU A 124 -14.25 -8.60 4.05
C GLU A 124 -13.97 -7.12 4.28
N LYS A 125 -12.85 -6.81 4.90
CA LYS A 125 -12.44 -5.43 5.22
C LYS A 125 -12.01 -4.62 4.00
N PHE A 126 -11.26 -5.23 3.09
CA PHE A 126 -10.61 -4.53 1.99
C PHE A 126 -11.29 -4.73 0.63
N ASP A 127 -12.23 -5.67 0.49
CA ASP A 127 -13.01 -5.88 -0.73
C ASP A 127 -14.09 -4.80 -0.87
N ARG A 128 -13.72 -3.62 -1.38
CA ARG A 128 -14.68 -2.51 -1.57
C ARG A 128 -15.76 -2.82 -2.60
N GLN A 129 -15.48 -3.69 -3.55
CA GLN A 129 -16.39 -4.03 -4.63
C GLN A 129 -17.32 -5.21 -4.28
N ARG A 130 -17.11 -5.82 -3.10
CA ARG A 130 -17.88 -6.96 -2.58
C ARG A 130 -17.95 -8.15 -3.54
N LYS A 131 -16.80 -8.50 -4.12
CA LYS A 131 -16.64 -9.62 -5.06
C LYS A 131 -16.02 -10.86 -4.42
N GLY A 132 -15.72 -10.84 -3.13
CA GLY A 132 -15.01 -11.90 -2.43
C GLY A 132 -13.51 -11.96 -2.74
N GLN A 133 -12.97 -10.92 -3.36
CA GLN A 133 -11.57 -10.79 -3.76
C GLN A 133 -11.18 -9.31 -3.81
N VAL A 134 -9.90 -9.00 -3.75
CA VAL A 134 -9.42 -7.62 -3.66
C VAL A 134 -8.77 -7.19 -4.97
N ALA A 135 -9.10 -5.96 -5.40
CA ALA A 135 -8.46 -5.31 -6.53
C ALA A 135 -7.06 -4.80 -6.16
N PHE A 136 -6.29 -4.37 -7.14
CA PHE A 136 -4.91 -3.93 -6.95
C PHE A 136 -4.75 -2.84 -5.89
N ASP A 137 -5.55 -1.77 -5.95
CA ASP A 137 -5.49 -0.66 -5.01
C ASP A 137 -5.85 -1.07 -3.58
N ASP A 138 -6.83 -1.93 -3.43
CA ASP A 138 -7.25 -2.47 -2.13
C ASP A 138 -6.23 -3.47 -1.57
N PHE A 139 -5.58 -4.24 -2.43
CA PHE A 139 -4.46 -5.11 -2.04
C PHE A 139 -3.28 -4.30 -1.49
N VAL A 140 -2.90 -3.23 -2.16
CA VAL A 140 -1.85 -2.32 -1.68
C VAL A 140 -2.23 -1.71 -0.34
N GLN A 141 -3.47 -1.25 -0.18
CA GLN A 141 -3.95 -0.70 1.08
C GLN A 141 -3.92 -1.73 2.21
N CYS A 142 -4.33 -2.96 1.95
CA CYS A 142 -4.25 -4.06 2.90
C CYS A 142 -2.80 -4.26 3.40
N CYS A 143 -1.84 -4.29 2.48
CA CYS A 143 -0.43 -4.46 2.81
C CYS A 143 0.13 -3.27 3.61
N ILE A 144 -0.23 -2.03 3.25
CA ILE A 144 0.18 -0.82 3.98
C ILE A 144 -0.33 -0.86 5.42
N VAL A 145 -1.61 -1.18 5.61
CA VAL A 145 -2.22 -1.25 6.95
C VAL A 145 -1.58 -2.35 7.79
N LEU A 146 -1.40 -3.54 7.22
CA LEU A 146 -0.73 -4.65 7.93
C LEU A 146 0.69 -4.27 8.34
N GLN A 147 1.43 -3.59 7.50
CA GLN A 147 2.78 -3.14 7.83
C GLN A 147 2.78 -2.15 8.99
N ARG A 148 1.90 -1.16 8.96
CA ARG A 148 1.76 -0.16 10.03
C ARG A 148 1.41 -0.82 11.37
N LEU A 149 0.43 -1.72 11.35
CA LEU A 149 0.01 -2.47 12.54
C LEU A 149 1.16 -3.33 13.08
N THR A 150 1.88 -4.01 12.21
CA THR A 150 3.01 -4.85 12.57
C THR A 150 4.15 -4.03 13.17
N ASP A 151 4.47 -2.88 12.61
CA ASP A 151 5.53 -2.01 13.10
C ASP A 151 5.21 -1.49 14.51
N VAL A 152 3.96 -1.15 14.78
CA VAL A 152 3.51 -0.74 16.12
C VAL A 152 3.58 -1.92 17.09
N PHE A 153 3.10 -3.10 16.69
CA PHE A 153 3.16 -4.31 17.52
C PHE A 153 4.59 -4.68 17.92
N ARG A 154 5.52 -4.62 16.98
CA ARG A 154 6.94 -4.94 17.20
C ARG A 154 7.63 -4.07 18.24
N ARG A 155 7.17 -2.83 18.42
CA ARG A 155 7.72 -1.95 19.45
C ARG A 155 7.46 -2.47 20.86
N TYR A 156 6.42 -3.27 21.05
CA TYR A 156 6.02 -3.86 22.32
C TYR A 156 6.42 -5.33 22.44
N ASP A 157 6.54 -6.03 21.32
CA ASP A 157 6.99 -7.43 21.25
C ASP A 157 8.53 -7.48 21.18
N THR A 158 9.17 -7.29 22.34
CA THR A 158 10.63 -7.17 22.44
C THR A 158 11.37 -8.50 22.31
N ASP A 159 10.73 -9.60 22.68
CA ASP A 159 11.29 -10.96 22.57
C ASP A 159 10.88 -11.68 21.27
N GLN A 160 10.04 -11.04 20.44
CA GLN A 160 9.61 -11.52 19.14
C GLN A 160 8.88 -12.88 19.19
N ASP A 161 8.15 -13.12 20.29
CA ASP A 161 7.37 -14.36 20.46
C ASP A 161 5.96 -14.30 19.87
N GLY A 162 5.54 -13.12 19.36
CA GLY A 162 4.22 -12.87 18.77
C GLY A 162 3.15 -12.54 19.82
N TRP A 163 3.54 -12.28 21.05
CA TRP A 163 2.66 -11.91 22.16
C TRP A 163 3.11 -10.60 22.82
N ILE A 164 2.16 -9.80 23.22
CA ILE A 164 2.42 -8.60 23.99
C ILE A 164 1.46 -8.52 25.18
N GLN A 165 1.96 -7.98 26.30
CA GLN A 165 1.14 -7.61 27.42
C GLN A 165 1.17 -6.08 27.54
N VAL A 166 0.01 -5.45 27.43
CA VAL A 166 -0.11 -4.00 27.43
C VAL A 166 -1.24 -3.56 28.36
N SER A 167 -1.06 -2.40 29.01
CA SER A 167 -2.13 -1.75 29.73
C SER A 167 -3.16 -1.15 28.78
N TYR A 168 -4.32 -0.77 29.30
CA TYR A 168 -5.34 -0.08 28.49
C TYR A 168 -4.80 1.19 27.82
N GLU A 169 -4.04 2.00 28.56
CA GLU A 169 -3.43 3.22 28.02
C GLU A 169 -2.39 2.92 26.93
N GLN A 170 -1.56 1.89 27.10
CA GLN A 170 -0.64 1.44 26.06
C GLN A 170 -1.39 0.97 24.81
N TYR A 171 -2.48 0.22 24.97
CA TYR A 171 -3.33 -0.19 23.85
C TYR A 171 -3.89 1.02 23.10
N LEU A 172 -4.43 2.03 23.83
CA LEU A 172 -4.90 3.26 23.22
C LEU A 172 -3.77 3.99 22.45
N SER A 173 -2.59 4.08 23.04
CA SER A 173 -1.42 4.68 22.37
C SER A 173 -1.04 3.96 21.09
N MET A 174 -1.08 2.62 21.07
CA MET A 174 -0.86 1.84 19.87
C MET A 174 -1.89 2.17 18.78
N VAL A 175 -3.17 2.21 19.14
CA VAL A 175 -4.26 2.50 18.19
C VAL A 175 -4.14 3.91 17.63
N PHE A 176 -3.89 4.91 18.46
CA PHE A 176 -3.73 6.30 18.02
C PHE A 176 -2.51 6.56 17.16
N ASN A 177 -1.48 5.70 17.23
CA ASN A 177 -0.33 5.78 16.33
C ASN A 177 -0.62 5.23 14.91
N ILE A 178 -1.74 4.54 14.73
CA ILE A 178 -2.13 3.91 13.46
C ILE A 178 -3.19 4.72 12.72
N VAL A 179 -4.04 5.39 13.44
CA VAL A 179 -5.16 6.19 12.92
C VAL A 179 -4.70 7.51 12.32
#